data_001692a17d8eae5882764ff98c6228ae
#
_entry.id   001692a17d8eae5882764ff98c6228ae
#
_cell.length_a   1.000
_cell.length_b   1.000
_cell.length_c   1.000
_cell.angle_alpha   90.00
_cell.angle_beta   90.00
_cell.angle_gamma   90.00
#
_symmetry.space_group_name_H-M   'P 1'
#
loop_
_entity.id
_entity.type
_entity.pdbx_description
1 polymer ?
#
loop_
_entity_poly.entity_id
_entity_poly.type
_entity_poly.pdbx_seq_one_letter_code
_entity_poly.pdbx_strand_id
1 'polypeptide(L)'
;MIYIDPPYNTGKDFVYKDNFTDNIENYKEITGQINKEGIKLTTNTETNGRYHSDWLNMMYPRLKLARNLLTDDGVIFISIDDNEQANLKKICDEIFGEENIEQMIWNKEAEGSSGTLKVTQRFRKNHEYVLILYKMKEITEFKKINEALIGRENELQTANLAVNIEKEDKNHKNYYKIMNPLGDEFLRQWKWSKEEVDKLISENLIYWGSDGHKQPRLIIPTDERRTTYLLSILNYGGTTVGRKDFEEIMGNRIEFSYPKPIILLKKILDTVTNGEKNDIILDFFSGSST
;
A
#
# COMPACT_ATOMS: atom_id res chain seq x y z
N MET A 1 9.13 -3.03 -12.51
CA MET A 1 8.07 -2.27 -11.82
C MET A 1 8.40 -0.80 -11.79
N ILE A 2 7.37 0.07 -11.89
CA ILE A 2 7.50 1.52 -11.70
C ILE A 2 6.55 1.94 -10.57
N TYR A 3 7.01 2.81 -9.67
CA TYR A 3 6.15 3.53 -8.71
C TYR A 3 6.40 5.01 -8.86
N ILE A 4 5.35 5.83 -8.89
CA ILE A 4 5.47 7.29 -8.92
C ILE A 4 4.46 7.98 -8.01
N ASP A 5 4.90 9.10 -7.46
CA ASP A 5 4.09 10.04 -6.66
C ASP A 5 4.18 11.45 -7.28
N PRO A 6 3.47 11.69 -8.41
CA PRO A 6 3.55 12.94 -9.15
C PRO A 6 2.94 14.10 -8.36
N PRO A 7 3.22 15.36 -8.73
CA PRO A 7 2.52 16.52 -8.16
C PRO A 7 1.00 16.39 -8.33
N TYR A 8 0.25 16.68 -7.27
CA TYR A 8 -1.21 16.51 -7.26
C TYR A 8 -2.00 17.67 -7.86
N ASN A 9 -1.30 18.66 -8.38
CA ASN A 9 -1.90 19.85 -8.98
C ASN A 9 -2.84 20.60 -8.02
N THR A 10 -2.33 20.97 -6.85
CA THR A 10 -3.11 21.62 -5.77
C THR A 10 -3.11 23.16 -5.86
N GLY A 11 -2.74 23.73 -7.01
CA GLY A 11 -2.62 25.17 -7.22
C GLY A 11 -1.30 25.78 -6.75
N LYS A 12 -0.36 24.96 -6.26
CA LYS A 12 1.01 25.37 -5.92
C LYS A 12 1.94 25.12 -7.11
N ASP A 13 3.05 25.86 -7.18
CA ASP A 13 4.04 25.67 -8.24
C ASP A 13 4.56 24.22 -8.25
N PHE A 14 4.80 23.69 -9.47
CA PHE A 14 5.48 22.43 -9.61
C PHE A 14 6.88 22.56 -9.04
N VAL A 15 7.22 21.71 -8.07
CA VAL A 15 8.54 21.73 -7.40
C VAL A 15 9.65 21.25 -8.35
N TYR A 16 9.28 20.50 -9.39
CA TYR A 16 10.23 19.97 -10.36
C TYR A 16 10.59 21.05 -11.39
N LYS A 17 11.82 21.57 -11.26
CA LYS A 17 12.46 22.34 -12.33
C LYS A 17 12.98 21.36 -13.36
N ASP A 18 12.10 20.92 -14.25
CA ASP A 18 12.50 20.09 -15.39
C ASP A 18 13.37 20.92 -16.32
N ASN A 19 14.67 20.72 -16.26
CA ASN A 19 15.63 21.27 -17.22
C ASN A 19 15.68 20.36 -18.46
N PHE A 20 14.57 20.20 -19.15
CA PHE A 20 14.57 19.61 -20.50
C PHE A 20 14.96 20.72 -21.50
N THR A 21 16.25 20.98 -21.59
CA THR A 21 16.81 21.88 -22.58
C THR A 21 16.59 21.30 -23.96
N ASP A 22 15.83 21.91 -24.77
CA ASP A 22 15.74 22.13 -26.20
C ASP A 22 14.34 22.06 -26.84
N ASN A 23 13.44 21.18 -26.44
CA ASN A 23 12.10 21.14 -27.09
C ASN A 23 10.96 21.73 -26.24
N ILE A 24 11.08 21.73 -24.92
CA ILE A 24 10.04 22.23 -24.01
C ILE A 24 10.12 23.75 -23.84
N GLU A 25 11.29 24.35 -23.86
CA GLU A 25 11.41 25.81 -23.81
C GLU A 25 10.74 26.44 -25.01
N ASN A 26 10.99 25.95 -26.21
CA ASN A 26 10.34 26.44 -27.43
C ASN A 26 8.81 26.27 -27.38
N TYR A 27 8.31 25.15 -26.85
CA TYR A 27 6.88 24.92 -26.64
C TYR A 27 6.28 25.90 -25.62
N LYS A 28 6.95 26.09 -24.46
CA LYS A 28 6.52 27.03 -23.41
C LYS A 28 6.55 28.47 -23.89
N GLU A 29 7.51 28.83 -24.70
CA GLU A 29 7.60 30.16 -25.32
C GLU A 29 6.47 30.38 -26.32
N ILE A 30 6.19 29.43 -27.21
CA ILE A 30 5.09 29.47 -28.19
C ILE A 30 3.72 29.52 -27.48
N THR A 31 3.58 28.82 -26.37
CA THR A 31 2.32 28.78 -25.57
C THR A 31 2.19 29.95 -24.57
N GLY A 32 3.20 30.82 -24.47
CA GLY A 32 3.20 31.97 -23.58
C GLY A 32 3.35 31.61 -22.10
N GLN A 33 3.95 30.47 -21.79
CA GLN A 33 4.19 30.01 -20.39
C GLN A 33 5.50 30.54 -19.82
N ILE A 34 6.48 30.85 -20.68
CA ILE A 34 7.73 31.51 -20.33
C ILE A 34 8.01 32.65 -21.30
N ASN A 35 8.79 33.62 -20.86
CA ASN A 35 9.30 34.68 -21.76
C ASN A 35 10.60 34.22 -22.44
N LYS A 36 11.14 35.06 -23.32
CA LYS A 36 12.40 34.75 -24.05
C LYS A 36 13.61 34.58 -23.15
N GLU A 37 13.57 35.07 -21.92
CA GLU A 37 14.60 34.88 -20.90
C GLU A 37 14.39 33.60 -20.06
N GLY A 38 13.42 32.74 -20.39
CA GLY A 38 13.12 31.48 -19.66
C GLY A 38 12.41 31.68 -18.33
N ILE A 39 11.91 32.88 -18.05
CA ILE A 39 11.16 33.17 -16.80
C ILE A 39 9.73 32.68 -16.95
N LYS A 40 9.25 31.91 -16.00
CA LYS A 40 7.88 31.39 -15.96
C LYS A 40 6.90 32.56 -15.82
N LEU A 41 5.98 32.68 -16.77
CA LEU A 41 5.01 33.78 -16.83
C LEU A 41 3.78 33.54 -15.96
N THR A 42 3.46 32.29 -15.67
CA THR A 42 2.28 31.94 -14.86
C THR A 42 2.56 30.77 -13.93
N THR A 43 2.04 30.86 -12.69
CA THR A 43 1.86 29.70 -11.83
C THR A 43 0.66 28.89 -12.32
N ASN A 44 0.67 27.56 -12.19
CA ASN A 44 -0.50 26.75 -12.48
C ASN A 44 -1.51 26.88 -11.35
N THR A 45 -2.33 27.94 -11.39
CA THR A 45 -3.34 28.24 -10.39
C THR A 45 -4.70 27.69 -10.82
N GLU A 46 -5.60 27.39 -9.89
CA GLU A 46 -6.98 26.94 -10.19
C GLU A 46 -7.77 27.91 -11.08
N THR A 47 -7.38 29.16 -11.11
CA THR A 47 -7.98 30.17 -11.97
C THR A 47 -7.44 30.19 -13.41
N ASN A 48 -6.40 29.38 -13.67
CA ASN A 48 -5.87 29.22 -15.02
C ASN A 48 -6.80 28.30 -15.84
N GLY A 49 -7.33 28.77 -16.95
CA GLY A 49 -8.15 27.97 -17.85
C GLY A 49 -7.47 26.75 -18.47
N ARG A 50 -6.15 26.58 -18.26
CA ARG A 50 -5.34 25.42 -18.66
C ARG A 50 -4.84 24.59 -17.50
N TYR A 51 -5.37 24.80 -16.32
CA TYR A 51 -4.92 24.18 -15.08
C TYR A 51 -4.70 22.67 -15.17
N HIS A 52 -5.71 21.95 -15.60
CA HIS A 52 -5.62 20.48 -15.78
C HIS A 52 -4.82 20.12 -17.05
N SER A 53 -4.94 20.90 -18.13
CA SER A 53 -4.24 20.63 -19.39
C SER A 53 -2.72 20.72 -19.24
N ASP A 54 -2.21 21.67 -18.49
CA ASP A 54 -0.77 21.81 -18.24
C ASP A 54 -0.23 20.62 -17.47
N TRP A 55 -0.98 20.13 -16.47
CA TRP A 55 -0.64 18.93 -15.73
C TRP A 55 -0.68 17.68 -16.63
N LEU A 56 -1.72 17.53 -17.43
CA LEU A 56 -1.87 16.40 -18.36
C LEU A 56 -0.75 16.39 -19.42
N ASN A 57 -0.36 17.55 -19.93
CA ASN A 57 0.75 17.68 -20.88
C ASN A 57 2.10 17.26 -20.26
N MET A 58 2.27 17.45 -18.97
CA MET A 58 3.44 16.96 -18.24
C MET A 58 3.37 15.43 -18.08
N MET A 59 2.22 14.87 -17.72
CA MET A 59 2.07 13.47 -17.39
C MET A 59 2.03 12.54 -18.60
N TYR A 60 1.31 12.91 -19.65
CA TYR A 60 1.05 12.09 -20.82
C TYR A 60 2.34 11.52 -21.48
N PRO A 61 3.33 12.35 -21.87
CA PRO A 61 4.54 11.83 -22.51
C PRO A 61 5.37 10.95 -21.57
N ARG A 62 5.39 11.26 -20.26
CA ARG A 62 6.10 10.48 -19.27
C ARG A 62 5.48 9.09 -19.11
N LEU A 63 4.17 9.01 -19.03
CA LEU A 63 3.45 7.72 -18.93
C LEU A 63 3.62 6.87 -20.21
N LYS A 64 3.62 7.52 -21.38
CA LYS A 64 3.87 6.83 -22.65
C LYS A 64 5.27 6.24 -22.74
N LEU A 65 6.28 6.98 -22.28
CA LEU A 65 7.65 6.48 -22.16
C LEU A 65 7.75 5.37 -21.10
N ALA A 66 7.13 5.55 -19.94
CA ALA A 66 7.12 4.57 -18.86
C ALA A 66 6.54 3.23 -19.31
N ARG A 67 5.42 3.24 -20.08
CA ARG A 67 4.85 2.04 -20.67
C ARG A 67 5.86 1.28 -21.55
N ASN A 68 6.68 1.99 -22.32
CA ASN A 68 7.69 1.38 -23.18
C ASN A 68 8.86 0.76 -22.41
N LEU A 69 9.12 1.25 -21.19
CA LEU A 69 10.17 0.71 -20.32
C LEU A 69 9.74 -0.57 -19.58
N LEU A 70 8.44 -0.83 -19.49
CA LEU A 70 7.93 -2.03 -18.83
C LEU A 70 8.21 -3.30 -19.65
N THR A 71 8.55 -4.38 -18.96
CA THR A 71 8.39 -5.76 -19.43
C THR A 71 6.90 -6.05 -19.67
N ASP A 72 6.57 -7.11 -20.41
CA ASP A 72 5.16 -7.41 -20.72
C ASP A 72 4.32 -7.71 -19.47
N ASP A 73 4.92 -8.31 -18.44
CA ASP A 73 4.35 -8.54 -17.10
C ASP A 73 4.52 -7.34 -16.16
N GLY A 74 5.09 -6.23 -16.65
CA GLY A 74 5.42 -5.06 -15.85
C GLY A 74 4.22 -4.24 -15.44
N VAL A 75 4.34 -3.55 -14.31
CA VAL A 75 3.26 -2.77 -13.68
C VAL A 75 3.76 -1.40 -13.22
N ILE A 76 2.87 -0.39 -13.30
CA ILE A 76 3.09 0.95 -12.71
C ILE A 76 2.08 1.17 -11.60
N PHE A 77 2.53 1.70 -10.47
CA PHE A 77 1.67 2.24 -9.41
C PHE A 77 1.82 3.74 -9.37
N ILE A 78 0.70 4.46 -9.31
CA ILE A 78 0.67 5.94 -9.30
C ILE A 78 -0.19 6.41 -8.14
N SER A 79 0.42 7.09 -7.18
CA SER A 79 -0.32 7.78 -6.12
C SER A 79 -0.91 9.08 -6.65
N ILE A 80 -2.16 9.37 -6.31
CA ILE A 80 -2.86 10.59 -6.72
C ILE A 80 -4.02 10.89 -5.76
N ASP A 81 -4.40 12.16 -5.65
CA ASP A 81 -5.61 12.56 -4.91
C ASP A 81 -6.78 12.93 -5.85
N ASP A 82 -7.88 13.41 -5.26
CA ASP A 82 -9.08 13.78 -6.01
C ASP A 82 -8.88 14.92 -7.05
N ASN A 83 -7.81 15.71 -6.94
CA ASN A 83 -7.63 16.86 -7.85
C ASN A 83 -7.44 16.39 -9.29
N GLU A 84 -6.65 15.33 -9.51
CA GLU A 84 -6.31 14.85 -10.85
C GLU A 84 -6.61 13.35 -11.09
N GLN A 85 -7.16 12.62 -10.12
CA GLN A 85 -7.46 11.18 -10.26
C GLN A 85 -8.28 10.87 -11.52
N ALA A 86 -9.35 11.62 -11.77
CA ALA A 86 -10.24 11.36 -12.90
C ALA A 86 -9.54 11.66 -14.24
N ASN A 87 -8.74 12.73 -14.30
CA ASN A 87 -7.99 13.11 -15.48
C ASN A 87 -6.83 12.12 -15.75
N LEU A 88 -6.11 11.73 -14.69
CA LEU A 88 -5.07 10.73 -14.77
C LEU A 88 -5.62 9.40 -15.32
N LYS A 89 -6.76 8.95 -14.77
CA LYS A 89 -7.39 7.71 -15.25
C LYS A 89 -7.66 7.78 -16.75
N LYS A 90 -8.22 8.88 -17.26
CA LYS A 90 -8.54 9.02 -18.68
C LYS A 90 -7.32 8.93 -19.59
N ILE A 91 -6.21 9.59 -19.25
CA ILE A 91 -4.99 9.46 -20.06
C ILE A 91 -4.35 8.10 -19.95
N CYS A 92 -4.49 7.43 -18.80
CA CYS A 92 -4.05 6.06 -18.63
C CYS A 92 -4.91 5.09 -19.46
N ASP A 93 -6.23 5.26 -19.49
CA ASP A 93 -7.15 4.48 -20.34
C ASP A 93 -6.71 4.56 -21.83
N GLU A 94 -6.31 5.75 -22.30
CA GLU A 94 -5.82 5.95 -23.67
C GLU A 94 -4.46 5.27 -23.92
N ILE A 95 -3.54 5.33 -22.96
CA ILE A 95 -2.17 4.83 -23.12
C ILE A 95 -2.10 3.31 -22.92
N PHE A 96 -2.79 2.76 -21.92
CA PHE A 96 -2.67 1.36 -21.49
C PHE A 96 -3.85 0.47 -21.92
N GLY A 97 -5.03 1.05 -22.19
CA GLY A 97 -6.32 0.36 -22.35
C GLY A 97 -7.07 0.28 -21.02
N GLU A 98 -8.39 0.48 -21.05
CA GLU A 98 -9.25 0.50 -19.84
C GLU A 98 -9.17 -0.80 -19.04
N GLU A 99 -9.03 -1.95 -19.74
CA GLU A 99 -8.93 -3.29 -19.16
C GLU A 99 -7.65 -3.49 -18.35
N ASN A 100 -6.61 -2.70 -18.64
CA ASN A 100 -5.29 -2.77 -18.00
C ASN A 100 -5.15 -1.78 -16.83
N ILE A 101 -6.26 -1.29 -16.29
CA ILE A 101 -6.22 -0.31 -15.18
C ILE A 101 -7.07 -0.78 -14.02
N GLU A 102 -6.48 -0.74 -12.84
CA GLU A 102 -7.16 -0.93 -11.57
C GLU A 102 -6.86 0.23 -10.62
N GLN A 103 -7.62 0.31 -9.55
CA GLN A 103 -7.48 1.35 -8.55
C GLN A 103 -7.61 0.79 -7.15
N MET A 104 -6.72 1.23 -6.27
CA MET A 104 -6.81 1.03 -4.83
C MET A 104 -7.01 2.37 -4.12
N ILE A 105 -7.50 2.30 -2.90
CA ILE A 105 -7.71 3.44 -2.00
C ILE A 105 -6.72 3.34 -0.85
N TRP A 106 -5.88 4.34 -0.66
CA TRP A 106 -5.04 4.44 0.53
C TRP A 106 -5.73 5.27 1.60
N ASN A 107 -5.96 4.67 2.77
CA ASN A 107 -6.49 5.35 3.94
C ASN A 107 -5.37 6.11 4.67
N LYS A 108 -5.40 7.45 4.59
CA LYS A 108 -4.40 8.34 5.20
C LYS A 108 -4.46 8.40 6.74
N GLU A 109 -5.48 7.82 7.33
CA GLU A 109 -5.76 7.85 8.78
C GLU A 109 -5.85 6.43 9.35
N ALA A 110 -5.09 5.49 8.77
CA ALA A 110 -5.15 4.08 9.13
C ALA A 110 -4.95 3.80 10.63
N GLU A 111 -4.21 4.64 11.36
CA GLU A 111 -3.97 4.49 12.79
C GLU A 111 -4.95 5.30 13.67
N GLY A 112 -6.00 5.86 13.09
CA GLY A 112 -7.01 6.60 13.85
C GLY A 112 -6.52 7.93 14.45
N SER A 113 -5.33 8.38 14.10
CA SER A 113 -4.82 9.68 14.53
C SER A 113 -5.47 10.79 13.71
N SER A 114 -6.63 11.23 14.12
CA SER A 114 -7.15 12.51 13.66
C SER A 114 -6.26 13.60 14.22
N GLY A 115 -5.31 14.08 13.43
CA GLY A 115 -4.71 15.38 13.70
C GLY A 115 -5.82 16.39 13.95
N THR A 116 -5.53 17.45 14.70
CA THR A 116 -6.37 18.56 15.15
C THR A 116 -7.79 18.54 14.56
N LEU A 117 -8.81 18.46 15.40
CA LEU A 117 -10.23 18.57 15.04
C LEU A 117 -10.43 19.78 14.10
N LYS A 118 -10.24 19.57 12.81
CA LYS A 118 -10.61 20.58 11.83
C LYS A 118 -12.13 20.61 11.78
N VAL A 119 -12.71 21.68 12.31
CA VAL A 119 -14.12 21.95 12.14
C VAL A 119 -14.35 22.15 10.64
N THR A 120 -14.87 21.13 9.98
CA THR A 120 -15.28 21.23 8.59
C THR A 120 -16.79 21.08 8.51
N GLN A 121 -17.42 21.89 7.67
CA GLN A 121 -18.86 21.80 7.39
C GLN A 121 -19.16 20.79 6.28
N ARG A 122 -18.14 20.06 5.78
CA ARG A 122 -18.26 19.10 4.68
C ARG A 122 -17.67 17.75 5.10
N PHE A 123 -17.89 16.72 4.28
CA PHE A 123 -17.25 15.43 4.47
C PHE A 123 -15.74 15.58 4.47
N ARG A 124 -15.10 14.92 5.45
CA ARG A 124 -13.66 14.92 5.57
C ARG A 124 -13.07 13.84 4.65
N LYS A 125 -12.15 14.27 3.79
CA LYS A 125 -11.41 13.37 2.91
C LYS A 125 -10.23 12.78 3.67
N ASN A 126 -10.26 11.47 3.86
CA ASN A 126 -9.24 10.72 4.60
C ASN A 126 -8.50 9.69 3.73
N HIS A 127 -8.60 9.81 2.42
CA HIS A 127 -8.00 8.86 1.49
C HIS A 127 -7.34 9.56 0.31
N GLU A 128 -6.51 8.81 -0.35
CA GLU A 128 -5.94 9.04 -1.68
C GLU A 128 -6.09 7.76 -2.51
N TYR A 129 -5.70 7.84 -3.78
CA TYR A 129 -5.81 6.73 -4.70
C TYR A 129 -4.42 6.22 -5.08
N VAL A 130 -4.35 4.93 -5.39
CA VAL A 130 -3.21 4.32 -6.08
C VAL A 130 -3.74 3.66 -7.33
N LEU A 131 -3.45 4.24 -8.52
CA LEU A 131 -3.77 3.62 -9.79
C LEU A 131 -2.73 2.55 -10.08
N ILE A 132 -3.20 1.42 -10.63
CA ILE A 132 -2.39 0.30 -11.07
C ILE A 132 -2.55 0.19 -12.57
N LEU A 133 -1.43 0.29 -13.29
CA LEU A 133 -1.40 0.21 -14.75
C LEU A 133 -0.58 -1.01 -15.15
N TYR A 134 -1.20 -1.94 -15.82
CA TYR A 134 -0.56 -3.13 -16.34
C TYR A 134 -0.09 -2.89 -17.77
N LYS A 135 1.06 -3.43 -18.14
CA LYS A 135 1.40 -3.50 -19.58
C LYS A 135 0.53 -4.54 -20.28
N MET A 136 0.41 -5.72 -19.67
CA MET A 136 -0.52 -6.79 -20.09
C MET A 136 -1.06 -7.47 -18.83
N LYS A 137 -2.29 -7.16 -18.45
CA LYS A 137 -2.90 -7.63 -17.19
C LYS A 137 -3.00 -9.15 -17.10
N GLU A 138 -3.24 -9.80 -18.23
CA GLU A 138 -3.47 -11.26 -18.29
C GLU A 138 -2.25 -12.08 -17.87
N ILE A 139 -1.04 -11.52 -18.00
CA ILE A 139 0.20 -12.22 -17.67
C ILE A 139 0.89 -11.68 -16.42
N THR A 140 0.37 -10.58 -15.85
CA THR A 140 0.93 -9.99 -14.63
C THR A 140 0.44 -10.77 -13.41
N GLU A 141 1.34 -11.36 -12.66
CA GLU A 141 1.04 -12.10 -11.44
C GLU A 141 1.49 -11.33 -10.20
N PHE A 142 0.58 -11.18 -9.24
CA PHE A 142 0.90 -10.63 -7.93
C PHE A 142 1.16 -11.74 -6.93
N LYS A 143 2.05 -11.45 -6.00
CA LYS A 143 2.33 -12.34 -4.88
C LYS A 143 1.34 -12.15 -3.75
N LYS A 144 1.06 -13.22 -3.08
CA LYS A 144 0.41 -13.16 -1.78
C LYS A 144 1.41 -12.63 -0.76
N ILE A 145 0.99 -11.64 -0.02
CA ILE A 145 1.75 -11.10 1.09
C ILE A 145 1.29 -11.73 2.41
N ASN A 146 2.20 -11.76 3.36
CA ASN A 146 1.84 -12.12 4.72
C ASN A 146 1.17 -10.90 5.37
N GLU A 147 -0.16 -10.94 5.51
CA GLU A 147 -0.91 -9.98 6.32
C GLU A 147 -0.75 -10.32 7.81
N ALA A 148 0.47 -10.30 8.30
CA ALA A 148 0.62 -10.07 9.72
C ALA A 148 -0.13 -8.79 10.07
N LEU A 149 -0.99 -8.84 11.07
CA LEU A 149 -1.76 -7.70 11.58
C LEU A 149 -0.82 -6.49 11.66
N ILE A 150 -1.01 -5.55 10.78
CA ILE A 150 -0.13 -4.38 10.64
C ILE A 150 -0.19 -3.60 11.95
N GLY A 151 0.96 -3.23 12.50
CA GLY A 151 1.05 -2.70 13.85
C GLY A 151 0.86 -3.74 14.96
N ARG A 152 0.68 -5.01 14.59
CA ARG A 152 0.52 -6.16 15.50
C ARG A 152 1.42 -7.33 15.09
N GLU A 153 2.52 -7.04 14.43
CA GLU A 153 3.48 -8.04 13.93
C GLU A 153 4.03 -8.91 15.07
N ASN A 154 4.07 -8.35 16.28
CA ASN A 154 4.48 -9.03 17.50
C ASN A 154 3.30 -9.66 18.27
N GLU A 155 2.04 -9.48 17.84
CA GLU A 155 0.92 -10.11 18.50
C GLU A 155 0.85 -11.59 18.17
N LEU A 156 0.60 -12.38 19.23
CA LEU A 156 0.43 -13.81 19.14
C LEU A 156 -0.81 -14.14 18.32
N GLN A 157 -0.63 -14.71 17.13
CA GLN A 157 -1.75 -15.24 16.35
C GLN A 157 -2.08 -16.66 16.80
N THR A 158 -3.37 -16.92 17.00
CA THR A 158 -3.83 -18.22 17.43
C THR A 158 -5.05 -18.67 16.63
N ALA A 159 -5.16 -19.98 16.41
CA ALA A 159 -6.32 -20.64 15.82
C ALA A 159 -7.07 -21.49 16.85
N ASN A 160 -8.37 -21.74 16.62
CA ASN A 160 -9.14 -22.67 17.45
C ASN A 160 -8.66 -24.09 17.23
N LEU A 161 -8.21 -24.73 18.32
CA LEU A 161 -7.84 -26.13 18.34
C LEU A 161 -9.07 -27.04 18.34
N ALA A 162 -10.15 -26.59 18.99
CA ALA A 162 -11.42 -27.32 19.05
C ALA A 162 -12.30 -27.08 17.82
N VAL A 163 -13.14 -28.04 17.51
CA VAL A 163 -14.26 -27.90 16.58
C VAL A 163 -15.29 -26.93 17.17
N ASN A 164 -16.12 -26.29 16.33
CA ASN A 164 -17.22 -25.45 16.81
C ASN A 164 -18.18 -26.29 17.66
N ILE A 165 -18.58 -25.78 18.82
CA ILE A 165 -19.39 -26.48 19.81
C ILE A 165 -20.69 -27.03 19.23
N GLU A 166 -21.30 -26.32 18.28
CA GLU A 166 -22.54 -26.74 17.58
C GLU A 166 -22.33 -27.93 16.63
N LYS A 167 -21.08 -28.24 16.27
CA LYS A 167 -20.69 -29.28 15.32
C LYS A 167 -19.91 -30.43 15.98
N GLU A 168 -19.82 -30.43 17.30
CA GLU A 168 -19.09 -31.47 18.02
C GLU A 168 -19.81 -32.83 17.99
N ASP A 169 -19.08 -33.86 17.63
CA ASP A 169 -19.49 -35.23 17.78
C ASP A 169 -18.74 -35.89 18.95
N LYS A 170 -19.47 -36.22 20.03
CA LYS A 170 -18.91 -36.82 21.23
C LYS A 170 -18.40 -38.26 21.00
N ASN A 171 -18.81 -38.90 19.91
CA ASN A 171 -18.35 -40.24 19.53
C ASN A 171 -17.16 -40.20 18.57
N HIS A 172 -16.74 -39.02 18.14
CA HIS A 172 -15.60 -38.91 17.24
C HIS A 172 -14.30 -39.31 17.93
N LYS A 173 -13.40 -39.97 17.21
CA LYS A 173 -12.08 -40.40 17.72
C LYS A 173 -11.25 -39.29 18.36
N ASN A 174 -11.45 -38.05 17.90
CA ASN A 174 -10.76 -36.87 18.42
C ASN A 174 -11.55 -36.16 19.54
N TYR A 175 -12.57 -36.80 20.13
CA TYR A 175 -13.24 -36.28 21.33
C TYR A 175 -12.54 -36.85 22.57
N TYR A 176 -11.62 -36.05 23.12
CA TYR A 176 -10.79 -36.48 24.25
C TYR A 176 -10.44 -35.28 25.15
N LYS A 177 -9.87 -35.60 26.31
CA LYS A 177 -9.48 -34.61 27.34
C LYS A 177 -8.05 -34.13 27.08
N ILE A 178 -7.86 -32.79 27.11
CA ILE A 178 -6.55 -32.17 27.21
C ILE A 178 -6.44 -31.47 28.57
N MET A 179 -5.27 -31.56 29.19
CA MET A 179 -4.96 -30.91 30.45
C MET A 179 -3.91 -29.81 30.19
N ASN A 180 -4.11 -28.61 30.75
CA ASN A 180 -3.11 -27.58 30.71
C ASN A 180 -1.99 -27.82 31.76
N PRO A 181 -0.87 -27.09 31.71
CA PRO A 181 0.19 -27.19 32.70
C PRO A 181 -0.23 -26.84 34.13
N LEU A 182 -1.35 -26.16 34.33
CA LEU A 182 -1.89 -25.75 35.63
C LEU A 182 -2.91 -26.74 36.20
N GLY A 183 -3.24 -27.82 35.44
CA GLY A 183 -4.15 -28.87 35.86
C GLY A 183 -5.61 -28.69 35.45
N ASP A 184 -5.95 -27.68 34.67
CA ASP A 184 -7.31 -27.52 34.14
C ASP A 184 -7.57 -28.52 33.02
N GLU A 185 -8.77 -29.10 33.01
CA GLU A 185 -9.19 -30.12 32.06
C GLU A 185 -10.18 -29.58 31.03
N PHE A 186 -9.91 -29.83 29.75
CA PHE A 186 -10.76 -29.43 28.63
C PHE A 186 -11.18 -30.68 27.83
N LEU A 187 -12.44 -31.05 27.94
CA LEU A 187 -13.03 -32.19 27.21
C LEU A 187 -13.81 -31.65 26.01
N ARG A 188 -13.28 -31.80 24.80
CA ARG A 188 -13.83 -31.28 23.56
C ARG A 188 -13.50 -32.21 22.38
N GLN A 189 -14.19 -31.99 21.26
CA GLN A 189 -13.70 -32.54 19.98
C GLN A 189 -12.63 -31.61 19.42
N TRP A 190 -11.46 -32.17 19.18
CA TRP A 190 -10.31 -31.45 18.64
C TRP A 190 -10.18 -31.69 17.14
N LYS A 191 -9.57 -30.75 16.43
CA LYS A 191 -9.35 -30.84 14.98
C LYS A 191 -8.23 -31.84 14.64
N TRP A 192 -7.38 -32.13 15.59
CA TRP A 192 -6.21 -33.00 15.50
C TRP A 192 -6.33 -34.23 16.40
N SER A 193 -5.57 -35.27 16.08
CA SER A 193 -5.45 -36.45 16.95
C SER A 193 -4.73 -36.07 18.24
N LYS A 194 -4.80 -37.00 19.23
CA LYS A 194 -4.14 -36.79 20.52
C LYS A 194 -2.61 -36.70 20.35
N GLU A 195 -2.05 -37.54 19.52
CA GLU A 195 -0.61 -37.60 19.24
C GLU A 195 -0.11 -36.28 18.60
N GLU A 196 -0.89 -35.72 17.67
CA GLU A 196 -0.56 -34.45 17.05
C GLU A 196 -0.63 -33.27 18.05
N VAL A 197 -1.64 -33.28 18.95
CA VAL A 197 -1.74 -32.23 19.97
C VAL A 197 -0.63 -32.38 21.01
N ASP A 198 -0.29 -33.58 21.44
CA ASP A 198 0.81 -33.80 22.35
C ASP A 198 2.16 -33.32 21.76
N LYS A 199 2.35 -33.52 20.45
CA LYS A 199 3.49 -32.90 19.72
C LYS A 199 3.48 -31.40 19.76
N LEU A 200 2.34 -30.76 19.44
CA LEU A 200 2.19 -29.30 19.50
C LEU A 200 2.45 -28.70 20.89
N ILE A 201 2.07 -29.46 21.94
CA ILE A 201 2.37 -29.07 23.33
C ILE A 201 3.87 -29.13 23.58
N SER A 202 4.54 -30.23 23.14
CA SER A 202 6.00 -30.40 23.30
C SER A 202 6.81 -29.34 22.56
N GLU A 203 6.30 -28.84 21.43
CA GLU A 203 6.90 -27.77 20.61
C GLU A 203 6.55 -26.37 21.09
N ASN A 204 5.82 -26.23 22.22
CA ASN A 204 5.33 -24.95 22.77
C ASN A 204 4.44 -24.16 21.78
N LEU A 205 3.70 -24.85 20.92
CA LEU A 205 2.80 -24.25 19.94
C LEU A 205 1.35 -24.13 20.45
N ILE A 206 1.10 -24.31 21.75
CA ILE A 206 -0.21 -24.17 22.36
C ILE A 206 -0.24 -22.93 23.28
N TYR A 207 -1.23 -22.09 23.02
CA TYR A 207 -1.53 -20.93 23.85
C TYR A 207 -2.71 -21.24 24.79
N TRP A 208 -2.48 -21.05 26.09
CA TRP A 208 -3.44 -21.33 27.18
C TRP A 208 -4.12 -20.09 27.72
N GLY A 209 -4.05 -18.95 27.01
CA GLY A 209 -4.47 -17.65 27.51
C GLY A 209 -3.36 -16.92 28.27
N SER A 210 -3.56 -15.64 28.56
CA SER A 210 -2.58 -14.82 29.29
C SER A 210 -2.39 -15.24 30.74
N ASP A 211 -3.39 -15.89 31.31
CA ASP A 211 -3.43 -16.43 32.68
C ASP A 211 -3.14 -17.96 32.76
N GLY A 212 -3.02 -18.62 31.61
CA GLY A 212 -2.76 -20.04 31.50
C GLY A 212 -3.98 -20.95 31.75
N HIS A 213 -5.16 -20.41 32.02
CA HIS A 213 -6.38 -21.15 32.39
C HIS A 213 -7.39 -21.29 31.25
N LYS A 214 -7.10 -20.78 30.05
CA LYS A 214 -8.07 -20.81 28.92
C LYS A 214 -7.93 -22.07 28.09
N GLN A 215 -9.03 -22.39 27.39
CA GLN A 215 -9.05 -23.46 26.42
C GLN A 215 -7.86 -23.33 25.43
N PRO A 216 -7.18 -24.45 25.11
CA PRO A 216 -6.00 -24.42 24.25
C PRO A 216 -6.31 -23.88 22.86
N ARG A 217 -5.41 -23.06 22.35
CA ARG A 217 -5.41 -22.53 21.00
C ARG A 217 -4.06 -22.82 20.34
N LEU A 218 -4.08 -23.14 19.06
CA LEU A 218 -2.86 -23.33 18.29
C LEU A 218 -2.18 -21.95 18.06
N ILE A 219 -0.92 -21.83 18.43
CA ILE A 219 -0.05 -20.71 18.02
C ILE A 219 0.29 -20.90 16.54
N ILE A 220 0.05 -19.88 15.75
CA ILE A 220 0.41 -19.88 14.33
C ILE A 220 1.81 -19.25 14.21
N PRO A 221 2.84 -20.03 13.82
CA PRO A 221 4.17 -19.51 13.56
C PRO A 221 4.15 -18.37 12.53
N THR A 222 5.11 -17.46 12.62
CA THR A 222 5.13 -16.25 11.79
C THR A 222 5.26 -16.57 10.30
N ASP A 223 5.96 -17.62 9.95
CA ASP A 223 6.17 -18.17 8.61
C ASP A 223 4.97 -18.92 8.03
N GLU A 224 4.09 -19.44 8.91
CA GLU A 224 2.85 -20.13 8.53
C GLU A 224 1.61 -19.23 8.53
N ARG A 225 1.78 -17.94 8.76
CA ARG A 225 0.66 -16.99 8.78
C ARG A 225 -0.02 -16.94 7.42
N ARG A 226 -1.33 -16.76 7.46
CA ARG A 226 -2.17 -16.76 6.27
C ARG A 226 -1.74 -15.66 5.31
N THR A 227 -1.33 -16.05 4.11
CA THR A 227 -1.02 -15.12 3.03
C THR A 227 -2.28 -14.78 2.24
N THR A 228 -2.39 -13.53 1.81
CA THR A 228 -3.47 -13.03 0.96
C THR A 228 -2.92 -12.07 -0.08
N TYR A 229 -3.68 -11.80 -1.13
CA TYR A 229 -3.38 -10.70 -2.03
C TYR A 229 -3.61 -9.36 -1.34
N LEU A 230 -2.91 -8.34 -1.80
CA LEU A 230 -3.11 -6.98 -1.32
C LEU A 230 -4.57 -6.56 -1.51
N LEU A 231 -5.17 -5.97 -0.48
CA LEU A 231 -6.56 -5.52 -0.56
C LEU A 231 -6.66 -4.19 -1.31
N SER A 232 -7.81 -3.94 -1.92
CA SER A 232 -8.07 -2.67 -2.64
C SER A 232 -8.20 -1.45 -1.73
N ILE A 233 -8.34 -1.65 -0.41
CA ILE A 233 -8.26 -0.58 0.59
C ILE A 233 -7.00 -0.81 1.42
N LEU A 234 -6.05 0.11 1.28
CA LEU A 234 -4.74 0.06 1.90
C LEU A 234 -4.75 0.78 3.24
N ASN A 235 -4.64 0.03 4.32
CA ASN A 235 -4.56 0.55 5.70
C ASN A 235 -3.12 0.42 6.24
N TYR A 236 -2.15 0.88 5.46
CA TYR A 236 -0.72 0.70 5.75
C TYR A 236 -0.06 2.05 6.06
N GLY A 237 -0.12 2.46 7.32
CA GLY A 237 0.39 3.74 7.76
C GLY A 237 -0.37 4.94 7.18
N GLY A 238 -0.61 5.95 7.99
CA GLY A 238 -1.19 7.21 7.56
C GLY A 238 -0.12 8.26 7.29
N THR A 239 -0.54 9.49 6.97
CA THR A 239 0.37 10.62 6.71
C THR A 239 1.28 10.95 7.90
N THR A 240 0.81 10.70 9.12
CA THR A 240 1.61 10.89 10.35
C THR A 240 2.78 9.91 10.43
N VAL A 241 2.56 8.65 9.99
CA VAL A 241 3.62 7.63 9.95
C VAL A 241 4.65 8.01 8.88
N GLY A 242 4.21 8.36 7.67
CA GLY A 242 5.14 8.79 6.61
C GLY A 242 6.02 9.96 7.03
N ARG A 243 5.47 10.93 7.79
CA ARG A 243 6.25 12.03 8.33
C ARG A 243 7.29 11.57 9.35
N LYS A 244 6.94 10.66 10.25
CA LYS A 244 7.89 10.08 11.21
C LYS A 244 8.99 9.30 10.51
N ASP A 245 8.63 8.44 9.56
CA ASP A 245 9.60 7.68 8.75
C ASP A 245 10.60 8.62 8.07
N PHE A 246 10.12 9.72 7.49
CA PHE A 246 10.95 10.74 6.85
C PHE A 246 11.89 11.43 7.85
N GLU A 247 11.36 11.86 9.01
CA GLU A 247 12.14 12.50 10.07
C GLU A 247 13.23 11.58 10.64
N GLU A 248 12.96 10.28 10.74
CA GLU A 248 13.95 9.28 11.17
C GLU A 248 15.10 9.10 10.19
N ILE A 249 14.82 9.14 8.87
CA ILE A 249 15.83 8.92 7.83
C ILE A 249 16.62 10.20 7.54
N MET A 250 15.92 11.33 7.37
CA MET A 250 16.50 12.57 6.87
C MET A 250 16.85 13.58 7.97
N GLY A 251 16.48 13.26 9.22
CA GLY A 251 16.57 14.20 10.34
C GLY A 251 15.50 15.29 10.23
N ASN A 252 15.54 16.28 11.13
CA ASN A 252 14.53 17.35 11.20
C ASN A 252 14.52 18.35 10.01
N ARG A 253 14.93 17.93 8.83
CA ARG A 253 14.85 18.74 7.61
C ARG A 253 13.42 18.71 7.07
N ILE A 254 12.64 19.72 7.40
CA ILE A 254 11.23 19.85 7.01
C ILE A 254 11.14 20.47 5.59
N GLU A 255 11.72 19.85 4.60
CA GLU A 255 11.62 20.34 3.21
C GLU A 255 10.54 19.60 2.41
N PHE A 256 10.04 18.46 2.91
CA PHE A 256 9.05 17.65 2.21
C PHE A 256 7.72 17.59 3.01
N SER A 257 6.61 18.02 2.39
CA SER A 257 5.37 18.28 3.14
C SER A 257 4.54 17.01 3.43
N TYR A 258 4.59 15.99 2.56
CA TYR A 258 3.69 14.83 2.62
C TYR A 258 4.37 13.54 2.13
N PRO A 259 5.39 13.02 2.84
CA PRO A 259 6.02 11.77 2.45
C PRO A 259 5.06 10.59 2.63
N LYS A 260 5.14 9.61 1.72
CA LYS A 260 4.40 8.37 1.85
C LYS A 260 5.01 7.49 2.94
N PRO A 261 4.20 6.74 3.71
CA PRO A 261 4.71 5.78 4.69
C PRO A 261 5.54 4.69 4.02
N ILE A 262 6.69 4.36 4.60
CA ILE A 262 7.57 3.29 4.10
C ILE A 262 6.81 1.96 4.06
N ILE A 263 5.99 1.69 5.08
CA ILE A 263 5.20 0.45 5.15
C ILE A 263 4.24 0.31 3.97
N LEU A 264 3.63 1.40 3.48
CA LEU A 264 2.77 1.39 2.29
C LEU A 264 3.57 0.99 1.06
N LEU A 265 4.70 1.67 0.82
CA LEU A 265 5.55 1.42 -0.34
C LEU A 265 6.11 0.00 -0.31
N LYS A 266 6.59 -0.45 0.86
CA LYS A 266 7.09 -1.81 1.04
C LYS A 266 6.02 -2.85 0.72
N LYS A 267 4.77 -2.67 1.18
CA LYS A 267 3.69 -3.61 0.89
C LYS A 267 3.36 -3.68 -0.60
N ILE A 268 3.38 -2.56 -1.31
CA ILE A 268 3.22 -2.53 -2.76
C ILE A 268 4.40 -3.26 -3.44
N LEU A 269 5.63 -2.98 -3.03
CA LEU A 269 6.83 -3.64 -3.57
C LEU A 269 6.81 -5.15 -3.35
N ASP A 270 6.45 -5.61 -2.15
CA ASP A 270 6.39 -7.02 -1.78
C ASP A 270 5.42 -7.83 -2.66
N THR A 271 4.43 -7.18 -3.30
CA THR A 271 3.46 -7.86 -4.18
C THR A 271 4.00 -8.15 -5.57
N VAL A 272 5.01 -7.42 -6.03
CA VAL A 272 5.49 -7.49 -7.43
C VAL A 272 6.96 -7.86 -7.57
N THR A 273 7.76 -7.74 -6.50
CA THR A 273 9.19 -8.06 -6.53
C THR A 273 9.48 -9.41 -5.89
N ASN A 274 10.49 -10.11 -6.42
CA ASN A 274 10.94 -11.39 -5.86
C ASN A 274 11.99 -11.21 -4.76
N GLY A 275 12.44 -9.97 -4.52
CA GLY A 275 13.61 -9.69 -3.69
C GLY A 275 14.90 -10.21 -4.32
N GLU A 276 14.86 -10.56 -5.61
CA GLU A 276 16.02 -11.02 -6.36
C GLU A 276 16.85 -9.82 -6.82
N LYS A 277 18.16 -10.04 -6.99
CA LYS A 277 19.09 -8.97 -7.39
C LYS A 277 18.81 -8.35 -8.76
N ASN A 278 17.93 -8.94 -9.55
CA ASN A 278 17.63 -8.52 -10.93
C ASN A 278 16.32 -7.74 -11.05
N ASP A 279 15.56 -7.56 -9.97
CA ASP A 279 14.35 -6.74 -10.00
C ASP A 279 14.73 -5.26 -10.20
N ILE A 280 14.14 -4.61 -11.21
CA ILE A 280 14.33 -3.20 -11.50
C ILE A 280 13.11 -2.42 -11.04
N ILE A 281 13.35 -1.44 -10.17
CA ILE A 281 12.34 -0.52 -9.67
C ILE A 281 12.73 0.89 -10.12
N LEU A 282 11.81 1.60 -10.77
CA LEU A 282 12.01 2.96 -11.25
C LEU A 282 11.01 3.90 -10.58
N ASP A 283 11.51 5.01 -10.05
CA ASP A 283 10.73 6.17 -9.66
C ASP A 283 11.30 7.41 -10.35
N PHE A 284 10.51 8.02 -11.24
CA PHE A 284 10.91 9.25 -11.94
C PHE A 284 10.22 10.51 -11.41
N PHE A 285 9.53 10.38 -10.28
CA PHE A 285 9.03 11.47 -9.44
C PHE A 285 9.50 11.28 -7.99
N SER A 286 10.78 10.91 -7.81
CA SER A 286 11.31 10.40 -6.56
C SER A 286 11.21 11.34 -5.35
N GLY A 287 10.92 12.62 -5.56
CA GLY A 287 10.66 13.58 -4.49
C GLY A 287 11.77 13.58 -3.42
N SER A 288 11.45 13.03 -2.24
CA SER A 288 12.40 12.87 -1.12
C SER A 288 13.37 11.69 -1.31
N SER A 289 13.12 10.80 -2.24
CA SER A 289 13.88 9.56 -2.45
C SER A 289 13.97 8.67 -1.19
N THR A 290 12.94 8.72 -0.34
CA THR A 290 12.83 7.93 0.90
C THR A 290 12.55 6.47 0.66
#